data_a7c81814c39c9a7cd43b3760904492c0
#
_entry.id   a7c81814c39c9a7cd43b3760904492c0
#
_cell.length_a   1.000
_cell.length_b   1.000
_cell.length_c   1.000
_cell.angle_alpha   90.00
_cell.angle_beta   90.00
_cell.angle_gamma   90.00
#
_symmetry.space_group_name_H-M   'P 1'
#
loop_
_entity.id
_entity.type
_entity.pdbx_description
1 polymer ?
#
loop_
_entity_poly.entity_id
_entity_poly.type
_entity_poly.pdbx_seq_one_letter_code
_entity_poly.pdbx_strand_id
1 'polypeptide(L)'
;MDPIPGSALTAEARARVLIDAQLEAAGWLVQDTKQLNLSAGAGIARREAIMGTGHGRADYPLYLDKRVAGVIEAKPIGTPLSGVEWQSAMYATGLPAEVRLSATTKDGRLPFAFEASGSETHFTNGLDPEPRARRLFNFPRPETLARILRDLADDAKNPTWRGEVQHLPALRIEPLRPAQVTAITAIEKSLAKQRFERSLVQMATGAGKTYAAVTECYRLLRYGGFRRTLFLVDRQQPG
;
A
#
# COMPACT_ATOMS: atom_id res chain seq x y z
N MET A 1 44.36 24.25 15.19
CA MET A 1 43.92 23.56 13.95
C MET A 1 42.51 23.08 14.26
N ASP A 2 41.52 23.96 13.98
CA ASP A 2 40.13 23.72 14.30
C ASP A 2 39.54 22.68 13.34
N PRO A 3 38.72 21.73 13.80
CA PRO A 3 38.11 20.74 12.92
C PRO A 3 37.11 21.45 12.00
N ILE A 4 37.26 21.23 10.71
CA ILE A 4 36.29 21.63 9.67
C ILE A 4 34.91 21.04 10.09
N PRO A 5 33.84 21.84 10.19
CA PRO A 5 32.55 21.33 10.48
C PRO A 5 32.02 20.56 9.26
N GLY A 6 32.24 19.26 9.22
CA GLY A 6 31.47 18.37 8.37
C GLY A 6 30.04 18.48 8.79
N SER A 7 29.17 19.10 7.98
CA SER A 7 27.77 19.25 8.27
C SER A 7 27.12 17.86 8.43
N ALA A 8 26.95 17.40 9.67
CA ALA A 8 26.19 16.22 9.95
C ALA A 8 24.76 16.49 9.44
N LEU A 9 24.33 15.74 8.43
CA LEU A 9 22.97 15.80 7.92
C LEU A 9 21.99 15.67 9.10
N THR A 10 20.96 16.50 9.12
CA THR A 10 19.88 16.40 10.11
C THR A 10 19.23 15.01 10.02
N ALA A 11 18.59 14.55 11.09
CA ALA A 11 17.89 13.25 11.08
C ALA A 11 16.85 13.15 9.95
N GLU A 12 16.20 14.28 9.63
CA GLU A 12 15.25 14.37 8.52
C GLU A 12 15.96 14.28 7.16
N ALA A 13 17.07 14.97 6.96
CA ALA A 13 17.82 14.89 5.71
C ALA A 13 18.36 13.47 5.47
N ARG A 14 18.79 12.77 6.52
CA ARG A 14 19.18 11.35 6.43
C ARG A 14 18.00 10.46 6.06
N ALA A 15 16.82 10.68 6.65
CA ALA A 15 15.62 9.95 6.30
C ALA A 15 15.28 10.12 4.81
N ARG A 16 15.35 11.36 4.30
CA ARG A 16 15.08 11.65 2.88
C ARG A 16 16.04 10.93 1.93
N VAL A 17 17.33 10.88 2.24
CA VAL A 17 18.31 10.12 1.43
C VAL A 17 17.94 8.64 1.35
N LEU A 18 17.51 8.04 2.48
CA LEU A 18 17.08 6.64 2.51
C LEU A 18 15.77 6.42 1.76
N ILE A 19 14.82 7.34 1.88
CA ILE A 19 13.53 7.30 1.17
C ILE A 19 13.77 7.39 -0.34
N ASP A 20 14.63 8.30 -0.79
CA ASP A 20 15.00 8.42 -2.20
C ASP A 20 15.54 7.11 -2.76
N ALA A 21 16.51 6.49 -2.08
CA ALA A 21 17.11 5.22 -2.49
C ALA A 21 16.06 4.09 -2.52
N GLN A 22 15.13 4.05 -1.57
CA GLN A 22 14.05 3.06 -1.53
C GLN A 22 13.04 3.26 -2.66
N LEU A 23 12.72 4.51 -3.00
CA LEU A 23 11.85 4.84 -4.12
C LEU A 23 12.48 4.44 -5.45
N GLU A 24 13.75 4.76 -5.67
CA GLU A 24 14.51 4.38 -6.86
C GLU A 24 14.60 2.85 -7.00
N ALA A 25 14.87 2.14 -5.91
CA ALA A 25 14.87 0.67 -5.88
C ALA A 25 13.48 0.07 -6.20
N ALA A 26 12.41 0.79 -5.90
CA ALA A 26 11.04 0.42 -6.25
C ALA A 26 10.63 0.84 -7.68
N GLY A 27 11.51 1.51 -8.44
CA GLY A 27 11.27 1.91 -9.82
C GLY A 27 10.64 3.30 -10.00
N TRP A 28 10.62 4.12 -8.94
CA TRP A 28 10.21 5.52 -9.04
C TRP A 28 11.37 6.39 -9.54
N LEU A 29 11.07 7.37 -10.37
CA LEU A 29 12.01 8.41 -10.72
C LEU A 29 11.87 9.58 -9.74
N VAL A 30 12.88 9.76 -8.89
CA VAL A 30 12.92 10.86 -7.92
C VAL A 30 13.44 12.12 -8.60
N GLN A 31 12.66 13.21 -8.57
CA GLN A 31 12.98 14.44 -9.27
C GLN A 31 12.82 15.67 -8.36
N ASP A 32 13.70 16.65 -8.56
CA ASP A 32 13.56 17.95 -7.91
C ASP A 32 12.50 18.82 -8.61
N THR A 33 11.87 19.70 -7.84
CA THR A 33 10.86 20.63 -8.34
C THR A 33 11.31 21.43 -9.58
N LYS A 34 12.58 21.82 -9.64
CA LYS A 34 13.14 22.63 -10.75
C LYS A 34 13.34 21.83 -12.04
N GLN A 35 13.38 20.52 -11.97
CA GLN A 35 13.68 19.61 -13.10
C GLN A 35 12.54 18.63 -13.36
N LEU A 36 11.31 18.97 -12.93
CA LEU A 36 10.17 18.09 -13.01
C LEU A 36 9.80 17.78 -14.48
N ASN A 37 9.93 16.52 -14.85
CA ASN A 37 9.48 15.98 -16.13
C ASN A 37 8.55 14.79 -15.91
N LEU A 38 7.24 15.03 -15.94
CA LEU A 38 6.22 14.01 -15.74
C LEU A 38 6.12 12.98 -16.89
N SER A 39 6.86 13.21 -17.98
CA SER A 39 6.92 12.27 -19.11
C SER A 39 8.16 11.38 -19.07
N ALA A 40 9.02 11.51 -18.05
CA ALA A 40 10.28 10.75 -17.96
C ALA A 40 10.06 9.26 -17.63
N GLY A 41 8.92 8.89 -17.07
CA GLY A 41 8.63 7.51 -16.70
C GLY A 41 7.21 7.30 -16.21
N ALA A 42 6.89 6.04 -15.88
CA ALA A 42 5.57 5.63 -15.41
C ALA A 42 5.23 6.18 -14.00
N GLY A 43 6.23 6.41 -13.17
CA GLY A 43 6.05 6.93 -11.82
C GLY A 43 7.13 7.93 -11.45
N ILE A 44 6.71 9.12 -11.03
CA ILE A 44 7.60 10.21 -10.60
C ILE A 44 7.30 10.51 -9.12
N ALA A 45 8.35 10.55 -8.31
CA ALA A 45 8.31 11.08 -6.95
C ALA A 45 9.00 12.46 -6.97
N ARG A 46 8.23 13.54 -6.78
CA ARG A 46 8.77 14.89 -6.77
C ARG A 46 9.18 15.28 -5.36
N ARG A 47 10.42 15.70 -5.16
CA ARG A 47 10.88 16.25 -3.88
C ARG A 47 10.26 17.61 -3.62
N GLU A 48 9.82 17.83 -2.38
CA GLU A 48 9.37 19.11 -1.83
C GLU A 48 8.40 19.91 -2.72
N ALA A 49 7.11 19.66 -2.58
CA ALA A 49 6.08 20.47 -3.20
C ALA A 49 5.51 21.49 -2.21
N ILE A 50 5.54 22.77 -2.59
CA ILE A 50 4.83 23.81 -1.87
C ILE A 50 3.32 23.60 -2.10
N MET A 51 2.57 23.41 -1.02
CA MET A 51 1.12 23.29 -1.04
C MET A 51 0.48 24.68 -1.03
N GLY A 52 -0.78 24.77 -1.39
CA GLY A 52 -1.53 26.03 -1.35
C GLY A 52 -1.52 26.67 0.04
N THR A 53 -1.90 27.95 0.12
CA THR A 53 -1.88 28.75 1.34
C THR A 53 -2.60 28.05 2.49
N GLY A 54 -1.91 27.83 3.62
CA GLY A 54 -2.45 27.18 4.81
C GLY A 54 -2.29 25.66 4.88
N HIS A 55 -1.73 25.02 3.85
CA HIS A 55 -1.61 23.54 3.79
C HIS A 55 -0.18 23.01 3.90
N GLY A 56 0.82 23.89 4.11
CA GLY A 56 2.20 23.47 4.33
C GLY A 56 2.93 22.96 3.08
N ARG A 57 3.79 21.97 3.26
CA ARG A 57 4.60 21.35 2.20
C ARG A 57 4.38 19.85 2.21
N ALA A 58 4.22 19.26 1.03
CA ALA A 58 4.28 17.81 0.86
C ALA A 58 5.72 17.40 0.54
N ASP A 59 6.26 16.42 1.25
CA ASP A 59 7.64 16.00 1.04
C ASP A 59 7.82 15.34 -0.33
N TYR A 60 6.92 14.41 -0.70
CA TYR A 60 6.94 13.77 -2.03
C TYR A 60 5.54 13.55 -2.57
N PRO A 61 5.00 14.41 -3.41
CA PRO A 61 3.89 14.06 -4.30
C PRO A 61 4.32 12.95 -5.27
N LEU A 62 3.46 11.94 -5.43
CA LEU A 62 3.64 10.81 -6.32
C LEU A 62 2.77 10.97 -7.55
N TYR A 63 3.38 10.93 -8.74
CA TYR A 63 2.69 11.04 -10.02
C TYR A 63 2.69 9.70 -10.73
N LEU A 64 1.52 9.32 -11.24
CA LEU A 64 1.31 8.18 -12.12
C LEU A 64 0.61 8.69 -13.38
N ASP A 65 1.12 8.35 -14.56
CA ASP A 65 0.59 8.84 -15.83
C ASP A 65 0.33 10.36 -15.83
N LYS A 66 1.28 11.14 -15.29
CA LYS A 66 1.25 12.61 -15.15
C LYS A 66 0.20 13.14 -14.16
N ARG A 67 -0.48 12.29 -13.40
CA ARG A 67 -1.49 12.65 -12.42
C ARG A 67 -0.97 12.40 -11.01
N VAL A 68 -1.31 13.29 -10.08
CA VAL A 68 -1.00 13.04 -8.66
C VAL A 68 -1.88 11.92 -8.15
N ALA A 69 -1.24 10.85 -7.69
CA ALA A 69 -1.91 9.66 -7.18
C ALA A 69 -1.71 9.48 -5.67
N GLY A 70 -0.71 10.13 -5.10
CA GLY A 70 -0.41 9.95 -3.68
C GLY A 70 0.61 10.95 -3.16
N VAL A 71 0.92 10.81 -1.89
CA VAL A 71 1.90 11.64 -1.18
C VAL A 71 2.69 10.78 -0.20
N ILE A 72 3.97 11.11 -0.03
CA ILE A 72 4.79 10.59 1.05
C ILE A 72 5.12 11.74 1.99
N GLU A 73 4.94 11.52 3.28
CA GLU A 73 5.44 12.37 4.33
C GLU A 73 6.70 11.74 4.95
N ALA A 74 7.82 12.46 4.88
CA ALA A 74 9.09 12.05 5.45
C ALA A 74 9.15 12.42 6.94
N LYS A 75 9.48 11.48 7.78
CA LYS A 75 9.67 11.67 9.22
C LYS A 75 11.12 11.39 9.60
N PRO A 76 11.68 12.07 10.60
CA PRO A 76 13.01 11.75 11.13
C PRO A 76 13.11 10.27 11.54
N ILE A 77 14.28 9.66 11.36
CA ILE A 77 14.53 8.28 11.79
C ILE A 77 14.26 8.16 13.28
N GLY A 78 13.51 7.10 13.67
CA GLY A 78 13.14 6.83 15.06
C GLY A 78 11.86 7.54 15.51
N THR A 79 11.23 8.36 14.67
CA THR A 79 9.91 8.92 14.96
C THR A 79 8.85 7.82 14.77
N PRO A 80 7.95 7.60 15.75
CA PRO A 80 6.84 6.70 15.56
C PRO A 80 5.95 7.16 14.41
N LEU A 81 5.68 6.25 13.46
CA LEU A 81 4.77 6.51 12.35
C LEU A 81 3.35 6.19 12.83
N SER A 82 2.58 7.21 13.15
CA SER A 82 1.21 7.03 13.62
C SER A 82 0.33 8.19 13.13
N GLY A 83 -0.66 7.90 12.31
CA GLY A 83 -1.78 8.80 12.09
C GLY A 83 -1.81 9.62 10.81
N VAL A 84 -1.27 9.14 9.69
CA VAL A 84 -1.36 9.80 8.36
C VAL A 84 -2.79 9.95 7.85
N GLU A 85 -3.74 9.23 8.40
CA GLU A 85 -5.13 9.26 7.93
C GLU A 85 -5.72 10.68 7.88
N TRP A 86 -5.28 11.55 8.77
CA TRP A 86 -5.72 12.95 8.82
C TRP A 86 -5.03 13.87 7.82
N GLN A 87 -3.73 13.67 7.61
CA GLN A 87 -2.93 14.56 6.77
C GLN A 87 -3.19 14.31 5.28
N SER A 88 -3.47 13.07 4.87
CA SER A 88 -3.81 12.76 3.48
C SER A 88 -5.07 13.50 2.98
N ALA A 89 -6.05 13.71 3.86
CA ALA A 89 -7.23 14.51 3.55
C ALA A 89 -6.89 16.01 3.41
N MET A 90 -5.97 16.55 4.23
CA MET A 90 -5.49 17.93 4.14
C MET A 90 -4.67 18.15 2.86
N TYR A 91 -3.83 17.19 2.46
CA TYR A 91 -3.06 17.31 1.23
C TYR A 91 -3.96 17.34 -0.01
N ALA A 92 -5.03 16.59 -0.02
CA ALA A 92 -5.98 16.60 -1.14
C ALA A 92 -6.62 17.98 -1.36
N THR A 93 -6.91 18.72 -0.29
CA THR A 93 -7.49 20.07 -0.36
C THR A 93 -6.46 21.17 -0.59
N GLY A 94 -5.20 20.94 -0.19
CA GLY A 94 -4.09 21.91 -0.30
C GLY A 94 -3.32 21.87 -1.63
N LEU A 95 -3.61 20.90 -2.50
CA LEU A 95 -2.97 20.83 -3.82
C LEU A 95 -3.40 22.02 -4.70
N PRO A 96 -2.49 22.64 -5.48
CA PRO A 96 -2.84 23.61 -6.51
C PRO A 96 -3.94 23.09 -7.44
N ALA A 97 -4.80 23.96 -7.96
CA ALA A 97 -5.94 23.58 -8.79
C ALA A 97 -5.56 22.70 -10.00
N GLU A 98 -4.41 23.00 -10.63
CA GLU A 98 -3.85 22.24 -11.75
C GLU A 98 -3.52 20.79 -11.36
N VAL A 99 -3.03 20.58 -10.15
CA VAL A 99 -2.70 19.26 -9.60
C VAL A 99 -3.95 18.54 -9.10
N ARG A 100 -4.97 19.29 -8.61
CA ARG A 100 -6.27 18.72 -8.23
C ARG A 100 -7.04 18.16 -9.41
N LEU A 101 -7.02 18.83 -10.56
CA LEU A 101 -7.63 18.36 -11.81
C LEU A 101 -6.99 17.05 -12.29
N SER A 102 -5.79 16.74 -11.82
CA SER A 102 -5.09 15.48 -12.07
C SER A 102 -5.33 14.42 -10.98
N ALA A 103 -6.00 14.75 -9.87
CA ALA A 103 -6.32 13.78 -8.83
C ALA A 103 -7.24 12.67 -9.36
N THR A 104 -6.96 11.45 -8.96
CA THR A 104 -7.55 10.25 -9.53
C THR A 104 -8.87 9.84 -8.88
N THR A 105 -9.26 10.46 -7.76
CA THR A 105 -10.52 10.17 -7.06
C THR A 105 -11.59 11.23 -7.37
N LYS A 106 -12.85 10.80 -7.44
CA LYS A 106 -13.99 11.67 -7.76
C LYS A 106 -14.22 12.77 -6.73
N ASP A 107 -13.82 12.56 -5.49
CA ASP A 107 -13.95 13.50 -4.37
C ASP A 107 -12.71 14.37 -4.17
N GLY A 108 -11.74 14.31 -5.08
CA GLY A 108 -10.50 15.11 -5.04
C GLY A 108 -9.50 14.66 -3.98
N ARG A 109 -9.68 13.49 -3.34
CA ARG A 109 -8.72 12.94 -2.39
C ARG A 109 -7.62 12.18 -3.12
N LEU A 110 -6.42 12.22 -2.54
CA LEU A 110 -5.34 11.37 -3.02
C LEU A 110 -5.56 9.93 -2.56
N PRO A 111 -5.55 8.96 -3.50
CA PRO A 111 -5.83 7.57 -3.15
C PRO A 111 -4.72 6.93 -2.31
N PHE A 112 -3.47 7.39 -2.41
CA PHE A 112 -2.35 6.76 -1.75
C PHE A 112 -1.61 7.71 -0.82
N ALA A 113 -1.49 7.32 0.45
CA ALA A 113 -0.74 8.07 1.45
C ALA A 113 0.33 7.19 2.08
N PHE A 114 1.53 7.76 2.25
CA PHE A 114 2.65 7.10 2.89
C PHE A 114 3.24 7.98 3.98
N GLU A 115 3.67 7.35 5.07
CA GLU A 115 4.62 7.92 6.03
C GLU A 115 5.89 7.08 5.97
N ALA A 116 7.03 7.73 5.89
CA ALA A 116 8.30 7.03 5.82
C ALA A 116 9.38 7.74 6.64
N SER A 117 10.16 6.97 7.39
CA SER A 117 11.32 7.46 8.16
C SER A 117 12.66 6.98 7.58
N GLY A 118 12.63 6.29 6.44
CA GLY A 118 13.80 5.60 5.89
C GLY A 118 14.11 4.25 6.54
N SER A 119 13.67 4.00 7.78
CA SER A 119 13.72 2.68 8.43
C SER A 119 12.39 1.97 8.44
N GLU A 120 11.30 2.70 8.40
CA GLU A 120 9.93 2.19 8.35
C GLU A 120 9.11 2.94 7.32
N THR A 121 8.18 2.24 6.69
CA THR A 121 7.23 2.80 5.74
C THR A 121 5.83 2.31 6.08
N HIS A 122 4.91 3.23 6.28
CA HIS A 122 3.49 2.95 6.43
C HIS A 122 2.73 3.43 5.21
N PHE A 123 1.73 2.69 4.82
CA PHE A 123 0.91 2.93 3.63
C PHE A 123 -0.56 2.86 3.96
N THR A 124 -1.31 3.85 3.54
CA THR A 124 -2.76 3.87 3.56
C THR A 124 -3.28 3.90 2.13
N ASN A 125 -4.09 2.91 1.77
CA ASN A 125 -4.81 2.90 0.51
C ASN A 125 -6.22 3.47 0.76
N GLY A 126 -6.46 4.69 0.32
CA GLY A 126 -7.74 5.37 0.46
C GLY A 126 -8.89 4.74 -0.35
N LEU A 127 -8.57 3.81 -1.25
CA LEU A 127 -9.56 3.06 -2.03
C LEU A 127 -10.05 1.79 -1.33
N ASP A 128 -9.44 1.41 -0.20
CA ASP A 128 -9.95 0.31 0.62
C ASP A 128 -11.30 0.72 1.24
N PRO A 129 -12.23 -0.23 1.48
CA PRO A 129 -13.54 0.07 2.10
C PRO A 129 -13.44 0.81 3.44
N GLU A 130 -12.40 0.52 4.20
CA GLU A 130 -12.03 1.24 5.41
C GLU A 130 -10.51 1.37 5.45
N PRO A 131 -9.98 2.51 4.95
CA PRO A 131 -8.55 2.73 4.86
C PRO A 131 -7.86 2.68 6.22
N ARG A 132 -6.69 2.03 6.29
CA ARG A 132 -5.83 1.99 7.47
C ARG A 132 -4.38 2.03 7.09
N ALA A 133 -3.57 2.69 7.90
CA ALA A 133 -2.13 2.64 7.79
C ALA A 133 -1.62 1.21 8.05
N ARG A 134 -0.74 0.73 7.19
CA ARG A 134 -0.09 -0.58 7.28
C ARG A 134 1.39 -0.43 7.04
N ARG A 135 2.17 -1.14 7.83
CA ARG A 135 3.60 -1.24 7.59
C ARG A 135 3.86 -1.98 6.29
N LEU A 136 4.69 -1.40 5.43
CA LEU A 136 5.22 -2.04 4.24
C LEU A 136 6.68 -2.40 4.43
N PHE A 137 7.11 -3.43 3.73
CA PHE A 137 8.52 -3.81 3.66
C PHE A 137 9.29 -2.94 2.66
N ASN A 138 8.66 -2.63 1.52
CA ASN A 138 9.19 -1.76 0.47
C ASN A 138 8.08 -0.88 -0.11
N PHE A 139 8.43 0.23 -0.74
CA PHE A 139 7.48 1.00 -1.53
C PHE A 139 6.91 0.14 -2.67
N PRO A 140 5.60 0.27 -2.96
CA PRO A 140 5.01 -0.34 -4.14
C PRO A 140 5.62 0.25 -5.41
N ARG A 141 5.76 -0.57 -6.44
CA ARG A 141 6.16 -0.09 -7.77
C ARG A 141 5.09 0.81 -8.38
N PRO A 142 5.46 1.80 -9.21
CA PRO A 142 4.51 2.65 -9.91
C PRO A 142 3.42 1.85 -10.64
N GLU A 143 3.81 0.77 -11.34
CA GLU A 143 2.87 -0.05 -12.10
C GLU A 143 1.84 -0.75 -11.22
N THR A 144 2.22 -1.07 -9.96
CA THR A 144 1.29 -1.66 -8.99
C THR A 144 0.20 -0.68 -8.60
N LEU A 145 0.57 0.56 -8.28
CA LEU A 145 -0.39 1.60 -7.94
C LEU A 145 -1.22 2.03 -9.16
N ALA A 146 -0.59 2.17 -10.32
CA ALA A 146 -1.29 2.49 -11.57
C ALA A 146 -2.34 1.42 -11.93
N ARG A 147 -2.05 0.14 -11.65
CA ARG A 147 -3.03 -0.94 -11.83
C ARG A 147 -4.22 -0.78 -10.91
N ILE A 148 -4.01 -0.48 -9.62
CA ILE A 148 -5.11 -0.25 -8.66
C ILE A 148 -6.03 0.87 -9.17
N LEU A 149 -5.46 1.93 -9.75
CA LEU A 149 -6.24 3.03 -10.32
C LEU A 149 -7.02 2.63 -11.58
N ARG A 150 -6.47 1.75 -12.42
CA ARG A 150 -7.19 1.19 -13.57
C ARG A 150 -8.33 0.28 -13.11
N ASP A 151 -8.05 -0.61 -12.13
CA ASP A 151 -9.07 -1.48 -11.56
C ASP A 151 -10.22 -0.66 -10.93
N LEU A 152 -9.93 0.52 -10.36
CA LEU A 152 -10.94 1.49 -9.92
C LEU A 152 -11.78 2.06 -11.07
N ALA A 153 -11.17 2.32 -12.21
CA ALA A 153 -11.89 2.86 -13.38
C ALA A 153 -12.83 1.80 -13.98
N ASP A 154 -12.43 0.52 -13.93
CA ASP A 154 -13.19 -0.60 -14.47
C ASP A 154 -14.27 -1.09 -13.50
N ASP A 155 -14.00 -1.14 -12.20
CA ASP A 155 -14.96 -1.48 -11.13
C ASP A 155 -14.82 -0.55 -9.92
N ALA A 156 -15.60 0.52 -9.92
CA ALA A 156 -15.60 1.49 -8.84
C ALA A 156 -16.14 0.97 -7.50
N LYS A 157 -16.78 -0.21 -7.46
CA LYS A 157 -17.34 -0.78 -6.22
C LYS A 157 -16.28 -1.48 -5.38
N ASN A 158 -15.39 -2.24 -6.04
CA ASN A 158 -14.40 -3.10 -5.39
C ASN A 158 -13.00 -2.89 -6.00
N PRO A 159 -12.41 -1.68 -5.89
CA PRO A 159 -11.14 -1.38 -6.57
C PRO A 159 -9.93 -2.09 -5.95
N THR A 160 -10.10 -2.74 -4.81
CA THR A 160 -9.03 -3.41 -4.09
C THR A 160 -9.44 -4.82 -3.67
N TRP A 161 -8.45 -5.71 -3.48
CA TRP A 161 -8.72 -7.06 -2.99
C TRP A 161 -9.47 -7.08 -1.64
N ARG A 162 -9.34 -6.01 -0.83
CA ARG A 162 -10.09 -5.87 0.43
C ARG A 162 -11.57 -5.58 0.21
N GLY A 163 -11.90 -4.92 -0.89
CA GLY A 163 -13.28 -4.78 -1.35
C GLY A 163 -13.81 -6.12 -1.86
N GLU A 164 -13.03 -6.81 -2.70
CA GLU A 164 -13.40 -8.10 -3.29
C GLU A 164 -13.67 -9.18 -2.24
N VAL A 165 -12.80 -9.33 -1.21
CA VAL A 165 -13.00 -10.36 -0.18
C VAL A 165 -14.25 -10.16 0.67
N GLN A 166 -14.85 -8.95 0.67
CA GLN A 166 -16.12 -8.72 1.35
C GLN A 166 -17.31 -9.31 0.59
N HIS A 167 -17.12 -9.62 -0.69
CA HIS A 167 -18.15 -10.07 -1.63
C HIS A 167 -17.85 -11.47 -2.18
N LEU A 168 -17.04 -12.26 -1.48
CA LEU A 168 -16.77 -13.64 -1.88
C LEU A 168 -18.09 -14.43 -2.01
N PRO A 169 -18.24 -15.25 -3.05
CA PRO A 169 -19.41 -16.10 -3.17
C PRO A 169 -19.49 -17.11 -2.01
N ALA A 170 -20.68 -17.56 -1.69
CA ALA A 170 -20.88 -18.56 -0.64
C ALA A 170 -19.94 -19.76 -0.80
N LEU A 171 -19.39 -20.24 0.32
CA LEU A 171 -18.52 -21.41 0.33
C LEU A 171 -19.33 -22.64 -0.07
N ARG A 172 -18.87 -23.34 -1.12
CA ARG A 172 -19.41 -24.66 -1.44
C ARG A 172 -18.94 -25.66 -0.39
N ILE A 173 -19.88 -26.15 0.41
CA ILE A 173 -19.58 -27.02 1.55
C ILE A 173 -19.12 -28.42 1.09
N GLU A 174 -19.74 -28.96 0.07
CA GLU A 174 -19.33 -30.26 -0.48
C GLU A 174 -18.12 -30.11 -1.44
N PRO A 175 -17.08 -30.90 -1.32
CA PRO A 175 -16.87 -32.08 -0.46
C PRO A 175 -16.08 -31.80 0.85
N LEU A 176 -16.18 -30.61 1.41
CA LEU A 176 -15.41 -30.20 2.58
C LEU A 176 -15.87 -30.90 3.86
N ARG A 177 -14.91 -31.21 4.74
CA ARG A 177 -15.20 -31.67 6.10
C ARG A 177 -15.57 -30.49 7.01
N PRO A 178 -16.33 -30.67 8.08
CA PRO A 178 -16.74 -29.58 8.98
C PRO A 178 -15.58 -28.70 9.48
N ALA A 179 -14.45 -29.30 9.86
CA ALA A 179 -13.27 -28.58 10.29
C ALA A 179 -12.67 -27.69 9.18
N GLN A 180 -12.72 -28.11 7.94
CA GLN A 180 -12.26 -27.35 6.77
C GLN A 180 -13.20 -26.17 6.49
N VAL A 181 -14.51 -26.39 6.54
CA VAL A 181 -15.51 -25.33 6.41
C VAL A 181 -15.32 -24.27 7.47
N THR A 182 -15.15 -24.68 8.73
CA THR A 182 -14.88 -23.75 9.85
C THR A 182 -13.62 -22.95 9.61
N ALA A 183 -12.52 -23.58 9.19
CA ALA A 183 -11.25 -22.91 8.95
C ALA A 183 -11.36 -21.87 7.83
N ILE A 184 -11.89 -22.24 6.66
CA ILE A 184 -12.04 -21.36 5.51
C ILE A 184 -12.95 -20.16 5.86
N THR A 185 -14.12 -20.43 6.45
CA THR A 185 -15.05 -19.36 6.84
C THR A 185 -14.45 -18.41 7.86
N ALA A 186 -13.65 -18.91 8.81
CA ALA A 186 -12.98 -18.09 9.80
C ALA A 186 -11.89 -17.20 9.16
N ILE A 187 -11.10 -17.72 8.20
CA ILE A 187 -10.10 -16.94 7.45
C ILE A 187 -10.80 -15.83 6.66
N GLU A 188 -11.80 -16.16 5.86
CA GLU A 188 -12.54 -15.18 5.05
C GLU A 188 -13.18 -14.09 5.92
N LYS A 189 -13.78 -14.47 7.05
CA LYS A 189 -14.31 -13.52 8.04
C LYS A 189 -13.23 -12.63 8.64
N SER A 190 -12.07 -13.22 8.93
CA SER A 190 -10.91 -12.48 9.45
C SER A 190 -10.42 -11.43 8.45
N LEU A 191 -10.28 -11.80 7.18
CA LEU A 191 -9.85 -10.90 6.12
C LEU A 191 -10.90 -9.81 5.82
N ALA A 192 -12.15 -10.20 5.66
CA ALA A 192 -13.22 -9.31 5.20
C ALA A 192 -13.74 -8.36 6.29
N LYS A 193 -13.98 -8.88 7.50
CA LYS A 193 -14.65 -8.14 8.59
C LYS A 193 -13.70 -7.67 9.68
N GLN A 194 -12.80 -8.56 10.13
CA GLN A 194 -11.86 -8.24 11.22
C GLN A 194 -10.60 -7.58 10.70
N ARG A 195 -10.29 -7.73 9.40
CA ARG A 195 -9.18 -7.08 8.69
C ARG A 195 -7.81 -7.40 9.27
N PHE A 196 -7.68 -8.60 9.84
CA PHE A 196 -6.38 -9.09 10.28
C PHE A 196 -5.54 -9.46 9.06
N GLU A 197 -4.30 -9.08 9.07
CA GLU A 197 -3.33 -9.44 8.03
C GLU A 197 -2.73 -10.83 8.26
N ARG A 198 -3.00 -11.42 9.42
CA ARG A 198 -2.49 -12.74 9.83
C ARG A 198 -3.61 -13.53 10.48
N SER A 199 -3.70 -14.79 10.10
CA SER A 199 -4.64 -15.74 10.70
C SER A 199 -3.90 -17.00 11.09
N LEU A 200 -4.15 -17.52 12.29
CA LEU A 200 -3.66 -18.81 12.74
C LEU A 200 -4.78 -19.84 12.60
N VAL A 201 -4.50 -20.91 11.86
CA VAL A 201 -5.42 -22.04 11.71
C VAL A 201 -4.82 -23.27 12.38
N GLN A 202 -5.44 -23.73 13.46
CA GLN A 202 -5.08 -24.96 14.15
C GLN A 202 -6.03 -26.08 13.78
N MET A 203 -5.53 -27.16 13.20
CA MET A 203 -6.29 -28.34 12.81
C MET A 203 -5.55 -29.61 13.19
N ALA A 204 -6.28 -30.65 13.58
CA ALA A 204 -5.71 -31.96 13.91
C ALA A 204 -4.96 -32.57 12.71
N THR A 205 -4.03 -33.50 13.00
CA THR A 205 -3.41 -34.32 11.95
C THR A 205 -4.46 -35.15 11.23
N GLY A 206 -4.37 -35.23 9.91
CA GLY A 206 -5.39 -35.94 9.09
C GLY A 206 -6.69 -35.19 8.84
N ALA A 207 -6.91 -34.00 9.42
CA ALA A 207 -8.11 -33.18 9.19
C ALA A 207 -8.17 -32.57 7.79
N GLY A 208 -7.12 -32.71 6.96
CA GLY A 208 -7.07 -32.19 5.60
C GLY A 208 -6.67 -30.72 5.53
N LYS A 209 -5.68 -30.29 6.33
CA LYS A 209 -5.13 -28.93 6.34
C LYS A 209 -4.77 -28.42 4.95
N THR A 210 -4.05 -29.24 4.18
CA THR A 210 -3.63 -28.89 2.81
C THR A 210 -4.81 -28.63 1.90
N TYR A 211 -5.85 -29.45 1.97
CA TYR A 211 -7.05 -29.25 1.16
C TYR A 211 -7.79 -27.95 1.52
N ALA A 212 -7.91 -27.63 2.81
CA ALA A 212 -8.47 -26.36 3.25
C ALA A 212 -7.63 -25.17 2.73
N ALA A 213 -6.30 -25.24 2.86
CA ALA A 213 -5.40 -24.17 2.38
C ALA A 213 -5.49 -24.00 0.87
N VAL A 214 -5.49 -25.07 0.08
CA VAL A 214 -5.62 -25.00 -1.38
C VAL A 214 -6.98 -24.44 -1.78
N THR A 215 -8.05 -24.86 -1.12
CA THR A 215 -9.41 -24.34 -1.38
C THR A 215 -9.48 -22.84 -1.09
N GLU A 216 -8.92 -22.38 0.02
CA GLU A 216 -8.86 -20.96 0.36
C GLU A 216 -8.06 -20.18 -0.67
N CYS A 217 -6.87 -20.64 -1.04
CA CYS A 217 -6.06 -20.00 -2.07
C CYS A 217 -6.79 -19.92 -3.41
N TYR A 218 -7.47 -20.98 -3.82
CA TYR A 218 -8.30 -20.97 -5.03
C TYR A 218 -9.38 -19.88 -4.97
N ARG A 219 -10.08 -19.79 -3.84
CA ARG A 219 -11.17 -18.81 -3.67
C ARG A 219 -10.64 -17.38 -3.70
N LEU A 220 -9.54 -17.11 -3.00
CA LEU A 220 -8.90 -15.80 -2.98
C LEU A 220 -8.37 -15.40 -4.36
N LEU A 221 -7.75 -16.33 -5.09
CA LEU A 221 -7.26 -16.07 -6.45
C LEU A 221 -8.41 -15.89 -7.45
N ARG A 222 -9.47 -16.67 -7.32
CA ARG A 222 -10.57 -16.67 -8.30
C ARG A 222 -11.57 -15.55 -8.08
N TYR A 223 -11.85 -15.20 -6.82
CA TYR A 223 -12.94 -14.31 -6.44
C TYR A 223 -12.50 -13.15 -5.54
N GLY A 224 -11.35 -13.23 -4.88
CA GLY A 224 -10.89 -12.25 -3.91
C GLY A 224 -9.88 -11.23 -4.46
N GLY A 225 -9.66 -11.20 -5.78
CA GLY A 225 -8.73 -10.25 -6.39
C GLY A 225 -7.24 -10.53 -6.12
N PHE A 226 -6.90 -11.64 -5.48
CA PHE A 226 -5.51 -12.05 -5.26
C PHE A 226 -4.90 -12.54 -6.57
N ARG A 227 -3.61 -12.32 -6.75
CA ARG A 227 -2.90 -12.69 -8.00
C ARG A 227 -1.80 -13.71 -7.80
N ARG A 228 -1.31 -13.86 -6.59
CA ARG A 228 -0.21 -14.78 -6.27
C ARG A 228 -0.38 -15.33 -4.86
N THR A 229 -0.03 -16.60 -4.69
CA THR A 229 0.05 -17.28 -3.40
C THR A 229 1.45 -17.85 -3.24
N LEU A 230 2.05 -17.67 -2.08
CA LEU A 230 3.31 -18.28 -1.70
C LEU A 230 3.05 -19.28 -0.58
N PHE A 231 3.35 -20.56 -0.83
CA PHE A 231 3.37 -21.60 0.18
C PHE A 231 4.78 -21.76 0.74
N LEU A 232 4.93 -21.62 2.05
CA LEU A 232 6.16 -21.90 2.76
C LEU A 232 5.95 -23.16 3.59
N VAL A 233 6.82 -24.15 3.43
CA VAL A 233 6.82 -25.42 4.17
C VAL A 233 8.16 -25.61 4.86
N ASP A 234 8.14 -26.11 6.09
CA ASP A 234 9.35 -26.31 6.90
C ASP A 234 10.03 -27.66 6.65
N ARG A 235 9.31 -28.60 6.04
CA ARG A 235 9.82 -29.95 5.72
C ARG A 235 9.39 -30.40 4.33
N GLN A 236 10.33 -30.95 3.58
CA GLN A 236 9.98 -31.79 2.45
C GLN A 236 9.34 -33.07 3.02
N GLN A 237 8.14 -33.41 2.56
CA GLN A 237 7.65 -34.77 2.82
C GLN A 237 8.59 -35.73 2.10
N PRO A 238 9.14 -36.75 2.79
CA PRO A 238 9.78 -37.85 2.06
C PRO A 238 8.70 -38.46 1.16
N GLY A 239 9.02 -38.55 -0.13
CA GLY A 239 8.19 -39.16 -1.15
C GLY A 239 7.94 -40.63 -0.88
#